data_ddd4eb4ab4941db0e46246bdf51d6289
#
_entry.id   ddd4eb4ab4941db0e46246bdf51d6289
#
_cell.length_a   1.000
_cell.length_b   1.000
_cell.length_c   1.000
_cell.angle_alpha   90.00
_cell.angle_beta   90.00
_cell.angle_gamma   90.00
#
_symmetry.space_group_name_H-M   'P 1'
#
loop_
_entity.id
_entity.type
_entity.pdbx_description
1 polymer ?
#
loop_
_entity_poly.entity_id
_entity_poly.type
_entity_poly.pdbx_seq_one_letter_code
_entity_poly.pdbx_strand_id
1 'polypeptide(L)'
;MLHLYDSKSARIQPLNPVTPGKVGIYLCGATVQGSPHVGHLRAAVSFDTLIRWLRRSGYEVTYVRNVTDIDDKILNKSAEAGWDWWAWAYRFEREFTQAYETLGVEAPTYEPRATGHIPDQLELVQRLIDAGHAYSDGRGNVYFDVHSQADYGSLTRQRLVDMRTTEDDAQIDEAVEAGKRDPRDFALWKASKPSEPATASWDSPWGRGRPGWHLECSAMSRRYLGDEFDIHGGGIDLRFPHHENEQAQSHGAGWEFARLWVHNAWVTTKGEKMSKSLGNVLSIGALTEEYPAVAVRWALSTVHHRSAIEWGAETLPAAHAAWEKFSTFVARAIEAAGEAPASEIALAPADLPEAFVAAMDDDLNVAGALAVLHEHLKAGNAALAAGDVSGVYREQVLVRSMLDVLGLDPASDQWRGQAGIGAGASGAAAAEHSALDALARAVLE
;
A
#
# COMPACT_ATOMS: atom_id res chain seq x y z
N MET A 1 18.11 8.81 -11.87
CA MET A 1 16.79 9.50 -11.73
C MET A 1 15.71 8.47 -11.93
N LEU A 2 14.83 8.33 -10.95
CA LEU A 2 13.75 7.33 -10.99
C LEU A 2 12.76 7.63 -12.12
N HIS A 3 12.44 6.61 -12.90
CA HIS A 3 11.37 6.59 -13.88
C HIS A 3 10.32 5.58 -13.45
N LEU A 4 9.06 5.91 -13.57
CA LEU A 4 7.94 5.04 -13.21
C LEU A 4 6.95 4.93 -14.36
N TYR A 5 6.34 3.76 -14.50
CA TYR A 5 5.25 3.59 -15.45
C TYR A 5 4.00 4.29 -14.94
N ASP A 6 3.59 5.34 -15.63
CA ASP A 6 2.35 6.04 -15.36
C ASP A 6 1.17 5.38 -16.06
N SER A 7 0.21 4.90 -15.28
CA SER A 7 -0.97 4.19 -15.80
C SER A 7 -1.91 5.09 -16.61
N LYS A 8 -1.90 6.41 -16.37
CA LYS A 8 -2.71 7.38 -17.12
C LYS A 8 -2.19 7.54 -18.56
N SER A 9 -0.92 7.86 -18.69
CA SER A 9 -0.28 8.03 -20.00
C SER A 9 0.11 6.70 -20.67
N ALA A 10 0.16 5.59 -19.93
CA ALA A 10 0.67 4.28 -20.33
C ALA A 10 2.12 4.32 -20.83
N ARG A 11 2.95 5.12 -20.20
CA ARG A 11 4.36 5.33 -20.54
C ARG A 11 5.23 5.39 -19.30
N ILE A 12 6.51 5.06 -19.46
CA ILE A 12 7.52 5.36 -18.46
C ILE A 12 7.75 6.88 -18.43
N GLN A 13 7.66 7.46 -17.24
CA GLN A 13 7.81 8.90 -16.99
C GLN A 13 8.88 9.13 -15.94
N PRO A 14 9.70 10.18 -16.07
CA PRO A 14 10.62 10.58 -15.01
C PRO A 14 9.85 11.11 -13.81
N LEU A 15 10.30 10.80 -12.61
CA LEU A 15 9.77 11.42 -11.40
C LEU A 15 10.26 12.86 -11.32
N ASN A 16 9.34 13.80 -11.48
CA ASN A 16 9.56 15.24 -11.33
C ASN A 16 8.69 15.75 -10.17
N PRO A 17 9.21 15.81 -8.93
CA PRO A 17 8.42 16.20 -7.77
C PRO A 17 7.82 17.60 -7.88
N VAL A 18 6.62 17.79 -7.32
CA VAL A 18 5.94 19.10 -7.17
C VAL A 18 6.84 20.07 -6.42
N THR A 19 7.46 19.57 -5.35
CA THR A 19 8.43 20.33 -4.56
C THR A 19 9.81 19.66 -4.68
N PRO A 20 10.85 20.33 -5.16
CA PRO A 20 12.18 19.75 -5.29
C PRO A 20 12.66 19.09 -3.99
N GLY A 21 13.12 17.84 -4.07
CA GLY A 21 13.61 17.07 -2.92
C GLY A 21 12.52 16.44 -2.03
N LYS A 22 11.24 16.71 -2.29
CA LYS A 22 10.12 16.15 -1.54
C LYS A 22 9.18 15.34 -2.45
N VAL A 23 8.67 14.23 -1.97
CA VAL A 23 7.73 13.38 -2.72
C VAL A 23 6.51 13.07 -1.85
N GLY A 24 5.34 13.49 -2.33
CA GLY A 24 4.05 13.15 -1.73
C GLY A 24 3.45 11.91 -2.40
N ILE A 25 3.11 10.90 -1.59
CA ILE A 25 2.52 9.63 -2.06
C ILE A 25 1.20 9.40 -1.34
N TYR A 26 0.12 9.18 -2.10
CA TYR A 26 -1.14 8.68 -1.58
C TYR A 26 -1.37 7.24 -2.08
N LEU A 27 -1.51 6.31 -1.15
CA LEU A 27 -1.87 4.92 -1.44
C LEU A 27 -3.27 4.65 -0.91
N CYS A 28 -4.18 4.26 -1.79
CA CYS A 28 -5.49 3.79 -1.34
C CYS A 28 -5.33 2.56 -0.46
N GLY A 29 -5.74 2.74 0.80
CA GLY A 29 -5.69 1.70 1.82
C GLY A 29 -6.87 0.75 1.74
N ALA A 30 -6.97 -0.14 2.72
CA ALA A 30 -7.99 -1.17 2.72
C ALA A 30 -9.32 -0.68 3.30
N THR A 31 -10.43 -1.18 2.74
CA THR A 31 -11.71 -1.22 3.44
C THR A 31 -11.62 -2.34 4.50
N VAL A 32 -11.67 -1.96 5.78
CA VAL A 32 -11.46 -2.88 6.91
C VAL A 32 -12.72 -3.71 7.22
N GLN A 33 -13.20 -4.38 6.19
CA GLN A 33 -14.41 -5.21 6.22
C GLN A 33 -14.19 -6.66 6.67
N GLY A 34 -12.95 -7.05 6.93
CA GLY A 34 -12.54 -8.41 7.30
C GLY A 34 -11.04 -8.58 7.15
N SER A 35 -10.48 -9.70 7.65
CA SER A 35 -9.05 -9.97 7.75
C SER A 35 -8.25 -9.73 6.46
N PRO A 36 -7.01 -9.23 6.55
CA PRO A 36 -6.13 -9.04 5.41
C PRO A 36 -5.72 -10.36 4.77
N HIS A 37 -5.40 -10.31 3.49
CA HIS A 37 -4.84 -11.42 2.73
C HIS A 37 -3.71 -10.95 1.83
N VAL A 38 -2.95 -11.89 1.27
CA VAL A 38 -1.74 -11.59 0.44
C VAL A 38 -2.01 -10.57 -0.67
N GLY A 39 -3.21 -10.58 -1.27
CA GLY A 39 -3.58 -9.62 -2.30
C GLY A 39 -3.58 -8.17 -1.81
N HIS A 40 -4.06 -7.92 -0.59
CA HIS A 40 -3.98 -6.59 0.03
C HIS A 40 -2.53 -6.18 0.32
N LEU A 41 -1.72 -7.13 0.79
CA LEU A 41 -0.35 -6.86 1.20
C LEU A 41 0.60 -6.67 0.02
N ARG A 42 0.24 -7.15 -1.18
CA ARG A 42 0.99 -6.92 -2.41
C ARG A 42 1.18 -5.42 -2.68
N ALA A 43 0.11 -4.63 -2.56
CA ALA A 43 0.19 -3.17 -2.72
C ALA A 43 1.13 -2.55 -1.68
N ALA A 44 0.91 -2.86 -0.40
CA ALA A 44 1.72 -2.31 0.68
C ALA A 44 3.21 -2.61 0.53
N VAL A 45 3.59 -3.86 0.20
CA VAL A 45 5.00 -4.27 -0.01
C VAL A 45 5.60 -3.61 -1.26
N SER A 46 4.83 -3.47 -2.35
CA SER A 46 5.32 -2.82 -3.56
C SER A 46 5.62 -1.33 -3.33
N PHE A 47 4.72 -0.63 -2.62
CA PHE A 47 4.91 0.77 -2.28
C PHE A 47 5.98 0.97 -1.20
N ASP A 48 6.14 0.03 -0.27
CA ASP A 48 7.23 0.07 0.71
C ASP A 48 8.61 0.03 0.00
N THR A 49 8.77 -0.78 -1.04
CA THR A 49 9.99 -0.80 -1.85
C THR A 49 10.22 0.54 -2.56
N LEU A 50 9.18 1.15 -3.13
CA LEU A 50 9.26 2.49 -3.74
C LEU A 50 9.67 3.56 -2.72
N ILE A 51 9.05 3.56 -1.55
CA ILE A 51 9.31 4.52 -0.48
C ILE A 51 10.75 4.40 0.02
N ARG A 52 11.22 3.17 0.27
CA ARG A 52 12.61 2.89 0.67
C ARG A 52 13.59 3.39 -0.39
N TRP A 53 13.34 3.13 -1.66
CA TRP A 53 14.19 3.60 -2.75
C TRP A 53 14.22 5.13 -2.85
N LEU A 54 13.08 5.80 -2.73
CA LEU A 54 12.99 7.26 -2.73
C LEU A 54 13.78 7.88 -1.57
N ARG A 55 13.59 7.36 -0.35
CA ARG A 55 14.34 7.82 0.83
C ARG A 55 15.83 7.58 0.68
N ARG A 56 16.22 6.42 0.16
CA ARG A 56 17.61 6.08 -0.15
C ARG A 56 18.21 7.06 -1.19
N SER A 57 17.39 7.52 -2.14
CA SER A 57 17.74 8.51 -3.14
C SER A 57 17.72 9.95 -2.63
N GLY A 58 17.54 10.16 -1.32
CA GLY A 58 17.63 11.47 -0.66
C GLY A 58 16.35 12.30 -0.68
N TYR A 59 15.21 11.72 -1.09
CA TYR A 59 13.92 12.43 -1.00
C TYR A 59 13.33 12.38 0.40
N GLU A 60 12.76 13.51 0.84
CA GLU A 60 11.83 13.57 1.96
C GLU A 60 10.46 13.06 1.47
N VAL A 61 10.02 11.89 1.97
CA VAL A 61 8.79 11.25 1.51
C VAL A 61 7.68 11.44 2.52
N THR A 62 6.59 12.10 2.11
CA THR A 62 5.32 12.13 2.83
C THR A 62 4.42 11.04 2.27
N TYR A 63 4.28 9.95 3.01
CA TYR A 63 3.48 8.80 2.63
C TYR A 63 2.15 8.79 3.41
N VAL A 64 1.04 8.81 2.69
CA VAL A 64 -0.32 8.73 3.23
C VAL A 64 -0.97 7.46 2.75
N ARG A 65 -1.52 6.67 3.67
CA ARG A 65 -2.35 5.49 3.39
C ARG A 65 -3.60 5.56 4.24
N ASN A 66 -4.77 5.61 3.62
CA ASN A 66 -6.01 5.74 4.38
C ASN A 66 -6.52 4.39 4.92
N VAL A 67 -7.47 4.51 5.85
CA VAL A 67 -8.30 3.41 6.32
C VAL A 67 -9.76 3.76 6.00
N THR A 68 -10.40 2.96 5.14
CA THR A 68 -11.85 3.04 4.92
C THR A 68 -12.53 2.26 6.03
N ASP A 69 -12.93 2.98 7.09
CA ASP A 69 -13.53 2.44 8.31
C ASP A 69 -15.07 2.55 8.32
N ILE A 70 -15.68 3.07 7.25
CA ILE A 70 -17.13 3.08 7.02
C ILE A 70 -17.42 2.75 5.55
N ASP A 71 -18.26 1.75 5.31
CA ASP A 71 -18.64 1.27 3.97
C ASP A 71 -19.83 0.32 4.08
N ASP A 72 -20.61 0.13 3.01
CA ASP A 72 -21.73 -0.81 2.98
C ASP A 72 -21.33 -2.23 3.39
N LYS A 73 -20.13 -2.69 2.97
CA LYS A 73 -19.62 -4.03 3.32
C LYS A 73 -19.31 -4.16 4.82
N ILE A 74 -18.85 -3.07 5.45
CA ILE A 74 -18.63 -3.05 6.90
C ILE A 74 -19.96 -3.14 7.64
N LEU A 75 -20.93 -2.32 7.24
CA LEU A 75 -22.27 -2.30 7.85
C LEU A 75 -22.95 -3.66 7.75
N ASN A 76 -22.97 -4.25 6.56
CA ASN A 76 -23.61 -5.55 6.33
C ASN A 76 -22.95 -6.67 7.14
N LYS A 77 -21.62 -6.78 7.09
CA LYS A 77 -20.90 -7.86 7.80
C LYS A 77 -20.94 -7.71 9.32
N SER A 78 -20.88 -6.49 9.82
CA SER A 78 -21.01 -6.26 11.27
C SER A 78 -22.41 -6.62 11.76
N ALA A 79 -23.46 -6.26 11.00
CA ALA A 79 -24.84 -6.63 11.31
C ALA A 79 -25.05 -8.15 11.27
N GLU A 80 -24.55 -8.86 10.24
CA GLU A 80 -24.58 -10.33 10.14
C GLU A 80 -23.87 -11.00 11.33
N ALA A 81 -22.78 -10.42 11.80
CA ALA A 81 -22.01 -10.93 12.94
C ALA A 81 -22.59 -10.51 14.31
N GLY A 82 -23.58 -9.64 14.35
CA GLY A 82 -24.13 -9.08 15.58
C GLY A 82 -23.19 -8.13 16.32
N TRP A 83 -22.33 -7.44 15.59
CA TRP A 83 -21.36 -6.47 16.12
C TRP A 83 -21.75 -5.04 15.78
N ASP A 84 -21.32 -4.09 16.59
CA ASP A 84 -21.30 -2.69 16.20
C ASP A 84 -20.31 -2.49 15.05
N TRP A 85 -20.72 -1.72 14.02
CA TRP A 85 -19.92 -1.49 12.82
C TRP A 85 -18.53 -0.89 13.12
N TRP A 86 -18.44 0.04 14.06
CA TRP A 86 -17.18 0.67 14.46
C TRP A 86 -16.25 -0.31 15.20
N ALA A 87 -16.80 -1.24 16.00
CA ALA A 87 -16.01 -2.28 16.65
C ALA A 87 -15.51 -3.31 15.64
N TRP A 88 -16.32 -3.65 14.64
CA TRP A 88 -15.93 -4.49 13.51
C TRP A 88 -14.79 -3.86 12.72
N ALA A 89 -14.93 -2.59 12.30
CA ALA A 89 -13.92 -1.86 11.56
C ALA A 89 -12.60 -1.76 12.36
N TYR A 90 -12.66 -1.38 13.62
CA TYR A 90 -11.50 -1.28 14.50
C TYR A 90 -10.75 -2.61 14.65
N ARG A 91 -11.47 -3.71 14.81
CA ARG A 91 -10.85 -5.05 14.89
C ARG A 91 -10.02 -5.33 13.64
N PHE A 92 -10.62 -5.19 12.46
CA PHE A 92 -9.92 -5.52 11.22
C PHE A 92 -8.83 -4.50 10.85
N GLU A 93 -8.98 -3.24 11.19
CA GLU A 93 -7.90 -2.27 11.09
C GLU A 93 -6.67 -2.73 11.87
N ARG A 94 -6.86 -3.22 13.10
CA ARG A 94 -5.76 -3.77 13.91
C ARG A 94 -5.12 -5.01 13.26
N GLU A 95 -5.92 -5.89 12.66
CA GLU A 95 -5.39 -7.05 11.92
C GLU A 95 -4.57 -6.62 10.70
N PHE A 96 -5.00 -5.57 9.97
CA PHE A 96 -4.22 -5.00 8.87
C PHE A 96 -2.91 -4.40 9.35
N THR A 97 -2.92 -3.58 10.40
CA THR A 97 -1.71 -3.00 11.00
C THR A 97 -0.72 -4.11 11.38
N GLN A 98 -1.18 -5.14 12.10
CA GLN A 98 -0.34 -6.26 12.48
C GLN A 98 0.23 -7.01 11.27
N ALA A 99 -0.55 -7.18 10.20
CA ALA A 99 -0.06 -7.83 8.98
C ALA A 99 1.02 -7.01 8.28
N TYR A 100 0.89 -5.69 8.24
CA TYR A 100 1.94 -4.79 7.72
C TYR A 100 3.22 -4.87 8.56
N GLU A 101 3.11 -4.79 9.88
CA GLU A 101 4.24 -4.92 10.81
C GLU A 101 4.92 -6.29 10.67
N THR A 102 4.14 -7.36 10.58
CA THR A 102 4.65 -8.74 10.39
C THR A 102 5.49 -8.87 9.13
N LEU A 103 5.12 -8.15 8.06
CA LEU A 103 5.90 -8.14 6.81
C LEU A 103 6.97 -7.04 6.76
N GLY A 104 7.21 -6.30 7.83
CA GLY A 104 8.20 -5.23 7.88
C GLY A 104 7.89 -4.08 6.91
N VAL A 105 6.62 -3.83 6.62
CA VAL A 105 6.17 -2.66 5.85
C VAL A 105 6.26 -1.43 6.75
N GLU A 106 6.91 -0.39 6.27
CA GLU A 106 7.04 0.86 7.02
C GLU A 106 5.69 1.54 7.25
N ALA A 107 5.52 2.09 8.44
CA ALA A 107 4.33 2.85 8.77
C ALA A 107 4.22 4.11 7.87
N PRO A 108 3.01 4.51 7.44
CA PRO A 108 2.82 5.74 6.71
C PRO A 108 3.10 6.97 7.60
N THR A 109 3.40 8.12 6.97
CA THR A 109 3.51 9.39 7.67
C THR A 109 2.18 9.76 8.32
N TYR A 110 1.08 9.51 7.59
CA TYR A 110 -0.29 9.68 8.07
C TYR A 110 -1.15 8.51 7.63
N GLU A 111 -1.99 8.01 8.56
CA GLU A 111 -2.95 6.94 8.29
C GLU A 111 -4.38 7.41 8.65
N PRO A 112 -4.98 8.29 7.81
CA PRO A 112 -6.28 8.88 8.09
C PRO A 112 -7.42 7.88 7.91
N ARG A 113 -8.41 7.95 8.83
CA ARG A 113 -9.67 7.23 8.71
C ARG A 113 -10.72 8.07 8.00
N ALA A 114 -11.57 7.45 7.18
CA ALA A 114 -12.66 8.11 6.48
C ALA A 114 -13.62 8.81 7.45
N THR A 115 -13.98 8.16 8.56
CA THR A 115 -14.87 8.75 9.58
C THR A 115 -14.29 9.98 10.29
N GLY A 116 -12.97 10.09 10.35
CA GLY A 116 -12.27 11.24 10.92
C GLY A 116 -12.27 12.48 10.01
N HIS A 117 -12.71 12.34 8.74
CA HIS A 117 -12.61 13.38 7.70
C HIS A 117 -13.95 13.75 7.10
N ILE A 118 -15.06 13.51 7.81
CA ILE A 118 -16.41 13.90 7.35
C ILE A 118 -16.50 15.38 6.98
N PRO A 119 -15.95 16.35 7.74
CA PRO A 119 -16.00 17.76 7.35
C PRO A 119 -15.31 18.04 6.01
N ASP A 120 -14.13 17.45 5.74
CA ASP A 120 -13.40 17.62 4.48
C ASP A 120 -14.20 17.03 3.29
N GLN A 121 -14.88 15.91 3.52
CA GLN A 121 -15.74 15.27 2.51
C GLN A 121 -16.98 16.10 2.20
N LEU A 122 -17.65 16.66 3.22
CA LEU A 122 -18.79 17.54 3.03
C LEU A 122 -18.41 18.83 2.27
N GLU A 123 -17.25 19.41 2.59
CA GLU A 123 -16.69 20.56 1.86
C GLU A 123 -16.47 20.22 0.38
N LEU A 124 -15.89 19.06 0.08
CA LEU A 124 -15.67 18.62 -1.29
C LEU A 124 -17.00 18.44 -2.05
N VAL A 125 -17.98 17.78 -1.45
CA VAL A 125 -19.32 17.61 -2.08
C VAL A 125 -19.95 18.97 -2.38
N GLN A 126 -19.94 19.90 -1.42
CA GLN A 126 -20.51 21.25 -1.64
C GLN A 126 -19.79 21.97 -2.76
N ARG A 127 -18.45 21.90 -2.80
CA ARG A 127 -17.63 22.50 -3.86
C ARG A 127 -17.98 21.93 -5.23
N LEU A 128 -18.20 20.61 -5.34
CA LEU A 128 -18.61 19.97 -6.59
C LEU A 128 -20.03 20.40 -7.03
N ILE A 129 -20.95 20.58 -6.09
CA ILE A 129 -22.30 21.11 -6.38
C ILE A 129 -22.19 22.55 -6.91
N ASP A 130 -21.43 23.40 -6.22
CA ASP A 130 -21.27 24.82 -6.59
C ASP A 130 -20.58 24.97 -7.96
N ALA A 131 -19.68 24.04 -8.32
CA ALA A 131 -19.03 23.98 -9.62
C ALA A 131 -19.90 23.34 -10.73
N GLY A 132 -21.05 22.77 -10.39
CA GLY A 132 -21.97 22.13 -11.34
C GLY A 132 -21.59 20.70 -11.73
N HIS A 133 -20.71 20.05 -10.96
CA HIS A 133 -20.28 18.66 -11.18
C HIS A 133 -21.06 17.64 -10.35
N ALA A 134 -21.86 18.10 -9.39
CA ALA A 134 -22.66 17.22 -8.55
C ALA A 134 -24.08 17.75 -8.38
N TYR A 135 -25.01 16.86 -8.05
CA TYR A 135 -26.42 17.20 -7.81
C TYR A 135 -27.03 16.35 -6.70
N SER A 136 -27.98 16.93 -5.95
CA SER A 136 -28.81 16.21 -4.99
C SER A 136 -30.08 15.69 -5.66
N ASP A 137 -30.54 14.51 -5.23
CA ASP A 137 -31.84 13.94 -5.64
C ASP A 137 -33.04 14.49 -4.82
N GLY A 138 -32.76 15.37 -3.84
CA GLY A 138 -33.74 15.88 -2.91
C GLY A 138 -34.25 14.88 -1.86
N ARG A 139 -33.69 13.67 -1.81
CA ARG A 139 -34.03 12.60 -0.87
C ARG A 139 -32.87 12.25 0.08
N GLY A 140 -31.81 13.08 0.06
CA GLY A 140 -30.66 12.94 0.93
C GLY A 140 -29.41 12.34 0.25
N ASN A 141 -29.52 11.93 -1.02
CA ASN A 141 -28.36 11.49 -1.78
C ASN A 141 -27.78 12.62 -2.61
N VAL A 142 -26.46 12.58 -2.85
CA VAL A 142 -25.74 13.43 -3.79
C VAL A 142 -24.90 12.59 -4.72
N TYR A 143 -24.93 12.90 -6.00
CA TYR A 143 -24.21 12.17 -7.04
C TYR A 143 -23.28 13.09 -7.81
N PHE A 144 -22.18 12.52 -8.29
CA PHE A 144 -21.34 13.15 -9.30
C PHE A 144 -21.96 12.92 -10.68
N ASP A 145 -22.08 13.99 -11.45
CA ASP A 145 -22.55 13.96 -12.85
C ASP A 145 -21.34 13.68 -13.75
N VAL A 146 -21.21 12.44 -14.23
CA VAL A 146 -20.06 12.04 -15.07
C VAL A 146 -20.01 12.78 -16.42
N HIS A 147 -21.14 13.29 -16.90
CA HIS A 147 -21.19 14.09 -18.14
C HIS A 147 -20.68 15.52 -17.96
N SER A 148 -20.61 16.00 -16.72
CA SER A 148 -20.10 17.34 -16.43
C SER A 148 -18.58 17.44 -16.55
N GLN A 149 -17.86 16.31 -16.53
CA GLN A 149 -16.39 16.24 -16.55
C GLN A 149 -15.92 15.74 -17.93
N ALA A 150 -15.37 16.63 -18.74
CA ALA A 150 -15.02 16.34 -20.13
C ALA A 150 -13.91 15.27 -20.29
N ASP A 151 -13.03 15.14 -19.29
CA ASP A 151 -11.93 14.18 -19.27
C ASP A 151 -12.23 12.89 -18.49
N TYR A 152 -13.49 12.64 -18.09
CA TYR A 152 -13.89 11.40 -17.44
C TYR A 152 -13.56 10.19 -18.32
N GLY A 153 -12.87 9.22 -17.76
CA GLY A 153 -12.34 8.07 -18.48
C GLY A 153 -10.90 8.25 -18.97
N SER A 154 -10.27 9.40 -18.71
CA SER A 154 -8.90 9.68 -19.17
C SER A 154 -7.83 8.83 -18.49
N LEU A 155 -7.98 8.50 -17.21
CA LEU A 155 -7.06 7.61 -16.48
C LEU A 155 -7.12 6.18 -17.03
N THR A 156 -8.33 5.69 -17.31
CA THR A 156 -8.54 4.33 -17.79
C THR A 156 -8.46 4.23 -19.32
N ARG A 157 -8.44 5.37 -20.02
CA ARG A 157 -8.51 5.46 -21.49
C ARG A 157 -9.77 4.82 -22.04
N GLN A 158 -10.87 4.92 -21.31
CA GLN A 158 -12.19 4.45 -21.73
C GLN A 158 -13.08 5.64 -22.08
N ARG A 159 -13.90 5.49 -23.10
CA ARG A 159 -14.92 6.50 -23.40
C ARG A 159 -16.14 6.24 -22.53
N LEU A 160 -16.72 7.30 -21.99
CA LEU A 160 -17.89 7.21 -21.12
C LEU A 160 -19.03 6.40 -21.77
N VAL A 161 -19.23 6.54 -23.10
CA VAL A 161 -20.27 5.81 -23.83
C VAL A 161 -20.10 4.30 -23.87
N ASP A 162 -18.89 3.80 -23.65
CA ASP A 162 -18.57 2.37 -23.63
C ASP A 162 -18.66 1.79 -22.21
N MET A 163 -18.82 2.62 -21.18
CA MET A 163 -18.94 2.18 -19.79
C MET A 163 -20.40 1.79 -19.49
N ARG A 164 -20.61 0.73 -18.71
CA ARG A 164 -21.92 0.29 -18.26
C ARG A 164 -22.29 0.88 -16.91
N THR A 165 -21.34 0.88 -15.99
CA THR A 165 -21.44 1.43 -14.64
C THR A 165 -20.11 2.04 -14.23
N THR A 166 -20.12 2.89 -13.22
CA THR A 166 -18.95 3.50 -12.59
C THR A 166 -18.87 3.13 -11.10
N GLU A 167 -19.69 2.21 -10.66
CA GLU A 167 -19.70 1.64 -9.30
C GLU A 167 -19.28 0.17 -9.32
N ASP A 168 -18.85 -0.34 -8.17
CA ASP A 168 -18.56 -1.74 -7.97
C ASP A 168 -19.89 -2.53 -8.02
N ASP A 169 -20.06 -3.39 -9.04
CA ASP A 169 -21.28 -4.20 -9.26
C ASP A 169 -21.72 -5.03 -8.04
N ALA A 170 -20.82 -5.23 -7.08
CA ALA A 170 -21.12 -5.98 -5.86
C ALA A 170 -22.03 -5.24 -4.85
N GLN A 171 -22.40 -3.97 -5.11
CA GLN A 171 -23.12 -3.12 -4.16
C GLN A 171 -24.19 -2.24 -4.80
N ILE A 172 -24.91 -2.74 -5.77
CA ILE A 172 -26.03 -2.01 -6.34
C ILE A 172 -27.12 -1.83 -5.27
N ASP A 173 -27.33 -0.59 -4.86
CA ASP A 173 -28.41 -0.17 -3.97
C ASP A 173 -29.53 0.44 -4.80
N GLU A 174 -30.65 -0.27 -4.92
CA GLU A 174 -31.77 0.17 -5.74
C GLU A 174 -32.28 1.58 -5.38
N ALA A 175 -32.23 1.96 -4.09
CA ALA A 175 -32.66 3.29 -3.66
C ALA A 175 -31.68 4.37 -4.08
N VAL A 176 -30.39 4.06 -4.13
CA VAL A 176 -29.33 4.94 -4.65
C VAL A 176 -29.44 5.01 -6.18
N GLU A 177 -29.56 3.86 -6.87
CA GLU A 177 -29.71 3.83 -8.33
C GLU A 177 -30.90 4.66 -8.84
N ALA A 178 -32.05 4.59 -8.14
CA ALA A 178 -33.25 5.34 -8.50
C ALA A 178 -33.10 6.88 -8.43
N GLY A 179 -32.02 7.38 -7.84
CA GLY A 179 -31.71 8.83 -7.74
C GLY A 179 -30.80 9.35 -8.82
N LYS A 180 -30.13 8.50 -9.57
CA LYS A 180 -29.15 8.85 -10.61
C LYS A 180 -29.86 9.41 -11.85
N ARG A 181 -29.25 10.42 -12.49
CA ARG A 181 -29.68 10.94 -13.79
C ARG A 181 -29.17 10.07 -14.94
N ASP A 182 -27.96 9.52 -14.78
CA ASP A 182 -27.35 8.56 -15.67
C ASP A 182 -26.86 7.35 -14.85
N PRO A 183 -27.02 6.09 -15.32
CA PRO A 183 -26.56 4.91 -14.59
C PRO A 183 -25.05 4.92 -14.25
N ARG A 184 -24.29 5.76 -14.92
CA ARG A 184 -22.83 5.91 -14.71
C ARG A 184 -22.49 6.97 -13.67
N ASP A 185 -23.46 7.80 -13.22
CA ASP A 185 -23.24 8.69 -12.09
C ASP A 185 -22.92 7.87 -10.85
N PHE A 186 -22.10 8.40 -9.95
CA PHE A 186 -21.72 7.70 -8.73
C PHE A 186 -22.00 8.51 -7.48
N ALA A 187 -22.29 7.82 -6.39
CA ALA A 187 -22.70 8.44 -5.14
C ALA A 187 -21.51 9.14 -4.44
N LEU A 188 -21.68 10.42 -4.13
CA LEU A 188 -20.80 11.21 -3.27
C LEU A 188 -21.26 11.16 -1.81
N TRP A 189 -22.58 11.22 -1.60
CA TRP A 189 -23.21 11.13 -0.29
C TRP A 189 -24.43 10.22 -0.39
N LYS A 190 -24.52 9.24 0.51
CA LYS A 190 -25.61 8.26 0.57
C LYS A 190 -26.50 8.55 1.77
N ALA A 191 -27.79 8.75 1.55
CA ALA A 191 -28.78 8.93 2.61
C ALA A 191 -28.78 7.73 3.57
N SER A 192 -28.94 7.99 4.86
CA SER A 192 -29.08 6.95 5.87
C SER A 192 -30.37 6.16 5.68
N LYS A 193 -30.31 4.84 5.85
CA LYS A 193 -31.47 3.96 5.75
C LYS A 193 -32.03 3.64 7.14
N PRO A 194 -33.36 3.39 7.25
CA PRO A 194 -33.95 2.99 8.52
C PRO A 194 -33.38 1.68 9.11
N SER A 195 -32.83 0.81 8.27
CA SER A 195 -32.20 -0.45 8.65
C SER A 195 -30.75 -0.29 9.15
N GLU A 196 -30.14 0.88 8.96
CA GLU A 196 -28.76 1.15 9.35
C GLU A 196 -28.68 1.76 10.75
N PRO A 197 -27.60 1.49 11.51
CA PRO A 197 -27.38 2.12 12.81
C PRO A 197 -27.31 3.65 12.68
N ALA A 198 -28.03 4.37 13.53
CA ALA A 198 -27.99 5.85 13.53
C ALA A 198 -26.57 6.41 13.73
N THR A 199 -25.68 5.64 14.36
CA THR A 199 -24.26 5.98 14.56
C THR A 199 -23.43 5.89 13.28
N ALA A 200 -23.94 5.27 12.21
CA ALA A 200 -23.27 5.17 10.91
C ALA A 200 -23.69 6.28 9.93
N SER A 201 -24.17 7.39 10.46
CA SER A 201 -24.61 8.53 9.64
C SER A 201 -24.30 9.86 10.32
N TRP A 202 -24.01 10.88 9.52
CA TRP A 202 -23.66 12.23 9.93
C TRP A 202 -24.65 13.23 9.33
N ASP A 203 -24.78 14.38 9.99
CA ASP A 203 -25.60 15.47 9.46
C ASP A 203 -24.91 16.11 8.25
N SER A 204 -25.68 16.43 7.23
CA SER A 204 -25.22 17.14 6.06
C SER A 204 -26.28 18.15 5.57
N PRO A 205 -25.92 19.10 4.70
CA PRO A 205 -26.90 20.02 4.09
C PRO A 205 -28.01 19.31 3.30
N TRP A 206 -27.77 18.07 2.86
CA TRP A 206 -28.70 17.29 2.04
C TRP A 206 -29.55 16.31 2.86
N GLY A 207 -29.19 16.09 4.12
CA GLY A 207 -29.81 15.15 5.04
C GLY A 207 -28.77 14.25 5.72
N ARG A 208 -29.24 13.46 6.69
CA ARG A 208 -28.37 12.50 7.36
C ARG A 208 -27.94 11.39 6.41
N GLY A 209 -26.65 11.07 6.44
CA GLY A 209 -26.08 10.05 5.55
C GLY A 209 -24.62 9.78 5.83
N ARG A 210 -23.95 9.15 4.89
CA ARG A 210 -22.54 8.82 4.92
C ARG A 210 -21.87 9.06 3.57
N PRO A 211 -20.54 9.19 3.53
CA PRO A 211 -19.81 9.38 2.27
C PRO A 211 -19.95 8.18 1.33
N GLY A 212 -19.86 8.46 0.03
CA GLY A 212 -19.56 7.49 -0.99
C GLY A 212 -18.07 7.10 -0.95
N TRP A 213 -17.76 5.89 -1.28
CA TRP A 213 -16.41 5.31 -1.17
C TRP A 213 -15.31 6.11 -1.90
N HIS A 214 -15.61 6.70 -3.05
CA HIS A 214 -14.62 7.45 -3.84
C HIS A 214 -14.30 8.83 -3.27
N LEU A 215 -15.24 9.41 -2.54
CA LEU A 215 -15.13 10.74 -1.94
C LEU A 215 -14.04 10.80 -0.86
N GLU A 216 -13.90 9.72 -0.11
CA GLU A 216 -13.00 9.62 1.03
C GLU A 216 -11.56 9.92 0.66
N CYS A 217 -11.04 9.21 -0.36
CA CYS A 217 -9.66 9.33 -0.80
C CYS A 217 -9.37 10.70 -1.44
N SER A 218 -10.30 11.26 -2.22
CA SER A 218 -10.14 12.60 -2.79
C SER A 218 -10.04 13.68 -1.71
N ALA A 219 -10.87 13.60 -0.67
CA ALA A 219 -10.85 14.56 0.43
C ALA A 219 -9.59 14.40 1.30
N MET A 220 -9.22 13.16 1.63
CA MET A 220 -8.06 12.88 2.48
C MET A 220 -6.73 13.14 1.78
N SER A 221 -6.58 12.80 0.48
CA SER A 221 -5.36 13.10 -0.27
C SER A 221 -5.11 14.61 -0.33
N ARG A 222 -6.13 15.38 -0.64
CA ARG A 222 -6.05 16.85 -0.62
C ARG A 222 -5.67 17.39 0.76
N ARG A 223 -6.26 16.87 1.82
CA ARG A 223 -5.99 17.31 3.20
C ARG A 223 -4.54 17.18 3.60
N TYR A 224 -3.89 16.10 3.20
CA TYR A 224 -2.52 15.78 3.63
C TYR A 224 -1.44 16.14 2.61
N LEU A 225 -1.77 16.16 1.32
CA LEU A 225 -0.79 16.36 0.24
C LEU A 225 -1.05 17.64 -0.59
N GLY A 226 -2.21 18.30 -0.42
CA GLY A 226 -2.56 19.51 -1.15
C GLY A 226 -3.33 19.25 -2.43
N ASP A 227 -3.50 20.30 -3.24
CA ASP A 227 -4.30 20.28 -4.47
C ASP A 227 -3.58 19.53 -5.61
N GLU A 228 -2.26 19.38 -5.52
CA GLU A 228 -1.39 18.63 -6.43
C GLU A 228 -0.35 17.85 -5.63
N PHE A 229 -0.09 16.60 -6.01
CA PHE A 229 0.92 15.76 -5.39
C PHE A 229 1.55 14.79 -6.39
N ASP A 230 2.62 14.08 -5.99
CA ASP A 230 3.49 13.41 -6.94
C ASP A 230 2.95 12.07 -7.40
N ILE A 231 2.58 11.16 -6.49
CA ILE A 231 2.24 9.78 -6.81
C ILE A 231 0.94 9.36 -6.13
N HIS A 232 0.00 8.87 -6.92
CA HIS A 232 -1.18 8.16 -6.44
C HIS A 232 -1.11 6.69 -6.85
N GLY A 233 -1.47 5.78 -5.96
CA GLY A 233 -1.41 4.38 -6.30
C GLY A 233 -2.30 3.44 -5.52
N GLY A 234 -2.22 2.17 -5.94
CA GLY A 234 -3.00 1.05 -5.38
C GLY A 234 -2.95 -0.19 -6.26
N GLY A 235 -3.79 -1.16 -5.96
CA GLY A 235 -4.00 -2.30 -6.84
C GLY A 235 -4.58 -1.89 -8.20
N ILE A 236 -4.25 -2.62 -9.25
CA ILE A 236 -4.75 -2.33 -10.61
C ILE A 236 -6.28 -2.37 -10.70
N ASP A 237 -6.94 -3.06 -9.81
CA ASP A 237 -8.40 -3.13 -9.70
C ASP A 237 -9.03 -1.81 -9.20
N LEU A 238 -8.26 -0.99 -8.48
CA LEU A 238 -8.70 0.34 -8.07
C LEU A 238 -8.67 1.35 -9.22
N ARG A 239 -7.91 1.09 -10.31
CA ARG A 239 -7.81 2.02 -11.44
C ARG A 239 -9.17 2.41 -11.99
N PHE A 240 -10.11 1.44 -12.01
CA PHE A 240 -11.51 1.66 -12.34
C PHE A 240 -12.40 0.79 -11.42
N PRO A 241 -13.48 1.36 -10.86
CA PRO A 241 -13.91 2.75 -11.00
C PRO A 241 -13.23 3.74 -10.02
N HIS A 242 -12.59 3.28 -8.95
CA HIS A 242 -12.22 4.10 -7.78
C HIS A 242 -11.32 5.29 -8.13
N HIS A 243 -10.15 5.06 -8.71
CA HIS A 243 -9.18 6.13 -9.03
C HIS A 243 -9.67 7.05 -10.16
N GLU A 244 -10.42 6.53 -11.14
CA GLU A 244 -11.06 7.37 -12.16
C GLU A 244 -12.06 8.35 -11.51
N ASN A 245 -12.87 7.86 -10.57
CA ASN A 245 -13.83 8.67 -9.84
C ASN A 245 -13.15 9.70 -8.92
N GLU A 246 -12.04 9.32 -8.26
CA GLU A 246 -11.24 10.26 -7.47
C GLU A 246 -10.65 11.38 -8.33
N GLN A 247 -10.10 11.03 -9.50
CA GLN A 247 -9.59 12.02 -10.45
C GLN A 247 -10.70 12.98 -10.89
N ALA A 248 -11.87 12.45 -11.25
CA ALA A 248 -13.00 13.27 -11.66
C ALA A 248 -13.46 14.23 -10.56
N GLN A 249 -13.56 13.75 -9.31
CA GLN A 249 -13.89 14.59 -8.16
C GLN A 249 -12.86 15.71 -7.94
N SER A 250 -11.59 15.37 -8.01
CA SER A 250 -10.50 16.33 -7.78
C SER A 250 -10.45 17.40 -8.89
N HIS A 251 -10.51 16.97 -10.16
CA HIS A 251 -10.57 17.91 -11.29
C HIS A 251 -11.85 18.77 -11.26
N GLY A 252 -13.01 18.17 -10.96
CA GLY A 252 -14.27 18.92 -10.78
C GLY A 252 -14.21 19.94 -9.64
N ALA A 253 -13.40 19.67 -8.61
CA ALA A 253 -13.12 20.63 -7.55
C ALA A 253 -12.08 21.70 -7.94
N GLY A 254 -11.49 21.63 -9.13
CA GLY A 254 -10.47 22.54 -9.63
C GLY A 254 -9.06 22.25 -9.10
N TRP A 255 -8.76 21.00 -8.73
CA TRP A 255 -7.45 20.55 -8.28
C TRP A 255 -6.74 19.76 -9.38
N GLU A 256 -5.41 19.89 -9.47
CA GLU A 256 -4.58 19.14 -10.45
C GLU A 256 -4.46 17.65 -10.10
N PHE A 257 -4.51 17.31 -8.82
CA PHE A 257 -4.44 15.98 -8.26
C PHE A 257 -3.07 15.28 -8.46
N ALA A 258 -3.04 13.99 -8.80
CA ALA A 258 -1.79 13.22 -8.89
C ALA A 258 -1.09 13.37 -10.24
N ARG A 259 0.26 13.59 -10.21
CA ARG A 259 1.10 13.65 -11.41
C ARG A 259 1.35 12.29 -12.03
N LEU A 260 1.58 11.26 -11.20
CA LEU A 260 1.86 9.89 -11.62
C LEU A 260 0.88 8.92 -10.97
N TRP A 261 0.37 7.98 -11.76
CA TRP A 261 -0.51 6.90 -11.32
C TRP A 261 0.23 5.57 -11.38
N VAL A 262 0.55 5.03 -10.20
CA VAL A 262 1.30 3.77 -10.07
C VAL A 262 0.39 2.65 -9.56
N HIS A 263 0.27 1.58 -10.34
CA HIS A 263 -0.57 0.44 -9.98
C HIS A 263 0.24 -0.85 -9.93
N ASN A 264 0.01 -1.62 -8.86
CA ASN A 264 0.55 -2.97 -8.78
C ASN A 264 -0.44 -4.00 -9.35
N ALA A 265 0.10 -5.04 -9.98
CA ALA A 265 -0.70 -6.17 -10.46
C ALA A 265 -1.15 -7.09 -9.31
N TRP A 266 -2.08 -7.98 -9.61
CA TRP A 266 -2.71 -8.89 -8.67
C TRP A 266 -1.80 -10.02 -8.19
N VAL A 267 -2.22 -10.66 -7.10
CA VAL A 267 -1.86 -12.02 -6.75
C VAL A 267 -2.99 -12.93 -7.23
N THR A 268 -2.64 -13.94 -8.01
CA THR A 268 -3.56 -14.90 -8.62
C THR A 268 -3.32 -16.30 -8.06
N THR A 269 -4.34 -17.14 -8.09
CA THR A 269 -4.24 -18.56 -7.76
C THR A 269 -4.97 -19.32 -8.86
N LYS A 270 -4.29 -20.25 -9.54
CA LYS A 270 -4.78 -20.98 -10.71
C LYS A 270 -5.31 -20.06 -11.83
N GLY A 271 -4.62 -18.93 -12.04
CA GLY A 271 -4.98 -17.93 -13.03
C GLY A 271 -6.13 -17.01 -12.65
N GLU A 272 -6.75 -17.18 -11.48
CA GLU A 272 -7.85 -16.35 -10.98
C GLU A 272 -7.39 -15.39 -9.89
N LYS A 273 -7.95 -14.17 -9.87
CA LYS A 273 -7.69 -13.21 -8.78
C LYS A 273 -8.08 -13.81 -7.44
N MET A 274 -7.21 -13.67 -6.43
CA MET A 274 -7.57 -14.01 -5.06
C MET A 274 -8.71 -13.13 -4.56
N SER A 275 -9.81 -13.77 -4.15
CA SER A 275 -10.95 -13.05 -3.56
C SER A 275 -11.68 -13.89 -2.51
N LYS A 276 -12.30 -13.21 -1.54
CA LYS A 276 -13.08 -13.88 -0.48
C LYS A 276 -14.29 -14.64 -1.05
N SER A 277 -14.89 -14.12 -2.12
CA SER A 277 -16.03 -14.76 -2.78
C SER A 277 -15.69 -16.10 -3.44
N LEU A 278 -14.44 -16.28 -3.87
CA LEU A 278 -13.93 -17.53 -4.46
C LEU A 278 -13.40 -18.52 -3.41
N GLY A 279 -13.30 -18.11 -2.14
CA GLY A 279 -12.79 -18.96 -1.06
C GLY A 279 -11.30 -19.34 -1.19
N ASN A 280 -10.55 -18.65 -2.06
CA ASN A 280 -9.13 -18.92 -2.36
C ASN A 280 -8.18 -17.95 -1.65
N VAL A 281 -8.60 -17.36 -0.55
CA VAL A 281 -7.86 -16.33 0.20
C VAL A 281 -6.86 -16.94 1.16
N LEU A 282 -5.62 -16.47 1.11
CA LEU A 282 -4.56 -16.85 2.02
C LEU A 282 -4.34 -15.75 3.07
N SER A 283 -4.67 -16.05 4.32
CA SER A 283 -4.43 -15.14 5.45
C SER A 283 -2.94 -15.14 5.83
N ILE A 284 -2.45 -13.99 6.31
CA ILE A 284 -1.05 -13.89 6.75
C ILE A 284 -0.78 -14.79 7.94
N GLY A 285 -1.71 -14.89 8.89
CA GLY A 285 -1.56 -15.78 10.05
C GLY A 285 -1.29 -17.23 9.62
N ALA A 286 -2.13 -17.78 8.73
CA ALA A 286 -1.94 -19.14 8.25
C ALA A 286 -0.60 -19.35 7.52
N LEU A 287 -0.16 -18.37 6.71
CA LEU A 287 1.11 -18.48 5.99
C LEU A 287 2.33 -18.40 6.93
N THR A 288 2.23 -17.59 7.98
CA THR A 288 3.35 -17.41 8.94
C THR A 288 3.42 -18.49 10.02
N GLU A 289 2.40 -19.32 10.14
CA GLU A 289 2.47 -20.57 10.92
C GLU A 289 3.39 -21.61 10.25
N GLU A 290 3.43 -21.63 8.91
CA GLU A 290 4.19 -22.63 8.14
C GLU A 290 5.57 -22.12 7.70
N TYR A 291 5.66 -20.81 7.34
CA TYR A 291 6.89 -20.20 6.85
C TYR A 291 7.21 -18.89 7.59
N PRO A 292 8.49 -18.52 7.75
CA PRO A 292 8.84 -17.23 8.34
C PRO A 292 8.29 -16.07 7.52
N ALA A 293 7.88 -15.00 8.18
CA ALA A 293 7.23 -13.85 7.54
C ALA A 293 8.06 -13.21 6.42
N VAL A 294 9.38 -13.27 6.53
CA VAL A 294 10.29 -12.79 5.48
C VAL A 294 10.12 -13.56 4.17
N ALA A 295 9.75 -14.85 4.20
CA ALA A 295 9.47 -15.61 2.97
C ALA A 295 8.23 -15.06 2.24
N VAL A 296 7.20 -14.67 2.99
CA VAL A 296 6.02 -14.00 2.41
C VAL A 296 6.42 -12.66 1.81
N ARG A 297 7.19 -11.84 2.53
CA ARG A 297 7.70 -10.57 2.02
C ARG A 297 8.57 -10.78 0.77
N TRP A 298 9.49 -11.75 0.78
CA TRP A 298 10.31 -12.09 -0.38
C TRP A 298 9.45 -12.40 -1.61
N ALA A 299 8.47 -13.28 -1.47
CA ALA A 299 7.56 -13.65 -2.57
C ALA A 299 6.81 -12.44 -3.15
N LEU A 300 6.46 -11.46 -2.29
CA LEU A 300 5.75 -10.25 -2.71
C LEU A 300 6.67 -9.17 -3.28
N SER A 301 7.90 -9.02 -2.78
CA SER A 301 8.81 -7.93 -3.17
C SER A 301 9.69 -8.24 -4.37
N THR A 302 9.96 -9.52 -4.68
CA THR A 302 10.92 -9.91 -5.70
C THR A 302 10.33 -10.14 -7.09
N VAL A 303 9.04 -9.94 -7.24
CA VAL A 303 8.34 -9.90 -8.53
C VAL A 303 8.02 -8.45 -8.88
N HIS A 304 8.31 -8.05 -10.13
CA HIS A 304 8.04 -6.69 -10.58
C HIS A 304 6.61 -6.24 -10.24
N HIS A 305 6.43 -5.01 -9.74
CA HIS A 305 5.13 -4.56 -9.23
C HIS A 305 4.00 -4.63 -10.26
N ARG A 306 4.28 -4.45 -11.55
CA ARG A 306 3.31 -4.57 -12.64
C ARG A 306 3.07 -6.01 -13.14
N SER A 307 3.80 -6.98 -12.63
CA SER A 307 3.61 -8.40 -12.99
C SER A 307 2.72 -9.10 -11.96
N ALA A 308 1.76 -9.90 -12.43
CA ALA A 308 0.97 -10.73 -11.54
C ALA A 308 1.85 -11.80 -10.86
N ILE A 309 1.52 -12.11 -9.62
CA ILE A 309 2.13 -13.20 -8.88
C ILE A 309 1.17 -14.38 -8.91
N GLU A 310 1.54 -15.47 -9.58
CA GLU A 310 0.82 -16.73 -9.47
C GLU A 310 1.23 -17.43 -8.18
N TRP A 311 0.31 -17.50 -7.22
CA TRP A 311 0.56 -18.07 -5.91
C TRP A 311 0.21 -19.57 -5.90
N GLY A 312 1.20 -20.41 -5.68
CA GLY A 312 1.07 -21.86 -5.60
C GLY A 312 1.79 -22.47 -4.41
N ALA A 313 1.75 -23.78 -4.29
CA ALA A 313 2.39 -24.52 -3.20
C ALA A 313 3.91 -24.30 -3.12
N GLU A 314 4.56 -24.06 -4.26
CA GLU A 314 6.01 -23.85 -4.35
C GLU A 314 6.43 -22.39 -4.06
N THR A 315 5.50 -21.44 -3.94
CA THR A 315 5.83 -20.01 -3.82
C THR A 315 6.64 -19.72 -2.55
N LEU A 316 6.16 -20.14 -1.39
CA LEU A 316 6.86 -19.91 -0.11
C LEU A 316 8.11 -20.77 0.08
N PRO A 317 8.11 -22.07 -0.25
CA PRO A 317 9.35 -22.87 -0.24
C PRO A 317 10.48 -22.25 -1.07
N ALA A 318 10.18 -21.80 -2.30
CA ALA A 318 11.16 -21.17 -3.17
C ALA A 318 11.64 -19.81 -2.63
N ALA A 319 10.72 -18.99 -2.12
CA ALA A 319 11.04 -17.70 -1.53
C ALA A 319 11.92 -17.84 -0.28
N HIS A 320 11.58 -18.78 0.60
CA HIS A 320 12.37 -19.08 1.80
C HIS A 320 13.79 -19.54 1.44
N ALA A 321 13.91 -20.55 0.57
CA ALA A 321 15.20 -21.04 0.13
C ALA A 321 16.05 -19.98 -0.59
N ALA A 322 15.42 -19.03 -1.29
CA ALA A 322 16.15 -17.92 -1.90
C ALA A 322 16.69 -16.96 -0.84
N TRP A 323 15.87 -16.57 0.14
CA TRP A 323 16.29 -15.69 1.22
C TRP A 323 17.35 -16.34 2.13
N GLU A 324 17.24 -17.64 2.42
CA GLU A 324 18.21 -18.38 3.25
C GLU A 324 19.64 -18.33 2.68
N LYS A 325 19.82 -18.25 1.37
CA LYS A 325 21.16 -18.09 0.76
C LYS A 325 21.81 -16.79 1.18
N PHE A 326 21.05 -15.71 1.23
CA PHE A 326 21.55 -14.40 1.66
C PHE A 326 21.73 -14.34 3.17
N SER A 327 20.80 -14.86 3.96
CA SER A 327 20.92 -14.87 5.43
C SER A 327 22.10 -15.71 5.90
N THR A 328 22.34 -16.86 5.28
CA THR A 328 23.51 -17.72 5.56
C THR A 328 24.82 -16.99 5.23
N PHE A 329 24.89 -16.29 4.08
CA PHE A 329 26.06 -15.50 3.74
C PHE A 329 26.28 -14.38 4.76
N VAL A 330 25.25 -13.60 5.07
CA VAL A 330 25.35 -12.45 6.00
C VAL A 330 25.78 -12.93 7.39
N ALA A 331 25.22 -14.03 7.90
CA ALA A 331 25.61 -14.59 9.20
C ALA A 331 27.11 -14.98 9.22
N ARG A 332 27.57 -15.69 8.20
CA ARG A 332 28.99 -16.09 8.07
C ARG A 332 29.91 -14.89 7.87
N ALA A 333 29.47 -13.87 7.14
CA ALA A 333 30.24 -12.65 6.93
C ALA A 333 30.40 -11.86 8.24
N ILE A 334 29.35 -11.77 9.05
CA ILE A 334 29.41 -11.17 10.38
C ILE A 334 30.38 -11.92 11.29
N GLU A 335 30.32 -13.25 11.28
CA GLU A 335 31.26 -14.10 12.07
C GLU A 335 32.73 -13.90 11.64
N ALA A 336 32.99 -13.81 10.34
CA ALA A 336 34.35 -13.72 9.79
C ALA A 336 34.95 -12.30 9.83
N ALA A 337 34.14 -11.25 9.67
CA ALA A 337 34.63 -9.88 9.46
C ALA A 337 34.06 -8.85 10.43
N GLY A 338 33.15 -9.25 11.33
CA GLY A 338 32.37 -8.34 12.18
C GLY A 338 31.15 -7.81 11.47
N GLU A 339 30.20 -7.32 12.25
CA GLU A 339 28.95 -6.74 11.73
C GLU A 339 29.14 -5.27 11.31
N ALA A 340 28.75 -4.94 10.10
CA ALA A 340 28.70 -3.57 9.61
C ALA A 340 27.57 -2.80 10.32
N PRO A 341 27.84 -1.59 10.86
CA PRO A 341 26.81 -0.81 11.54
C PRO A 341 25.75 -0.30 10.55
N ALA A 342 24.57 0.01 11.06
CA ALA A 342 23.44 0.50 10.24
C ALA A 342 23.80 1.75 9.40
N SER A 343 24.67 2.62 9.91
CA SER A 343 25.14 3.80 9.17
C SER A 343 25.94 3.49 7.91
N GLU A 344 26.63 2.34 7.88
CA GLU A 344 27.36 1.86 6.70
C GLU A 344 26.47 1.06 5.74
N ILE A 345 25.33 0.52 6.23
CA ILE A 345 24.36 -0.15 5.39
C ILE A 345 23.47 0.86 4.64
N ALA A 346 23.29 2.06 5.17
CA ALA A 346 22.49 3.12 4.55
C ALA A 346 23.23 3.83 3.39
N LEU A 347 23.84 3.08 2.47
CA LEU A 347 24.58 3.62 1.33
C LEU A 347 23.68 4.49 0.43
N ALA A 348 24.18 5.68 0.05
CA ALA A 348 23.53 6.47 -0.99
C ALA A 348 23.60 5.76 -2.36
N PRO A 349 22.74 6.10 -3.35
CA PRO A 349 22.82 5.49 -4.67
C PRO A 349 24.18 5.59 -5.34
N ALA A 350 24.93 6.68 -5.10
CA ALA A 350 26.28 6.87 -5.65
C ALA A 350 27.30 5.81 -5.14
N ASP A 351 27.04 5.20 -4.00
CA ASP A 351 27.92 4.23 -3.35
C ASP A 351 27.45 2.77 -3.55
N LEU A 352 26.28 2.60 -4.16
CA LEU A 352 25.72 1.30 -4.55
C LEU A 352 26.24 0.89 -5.94
N PRO A 353 26.22 -0.42 -6.28
CA PRO A 353 26.55 -0.88 -7.63
C PRO A 353 25.70 -0.18 -8.70
N GLU A 354 26.35 0.37 -9.73
CA GLU A 354 25.67 1.15 -10.78
C GLU A 354 24.54 0.36 -11.46
N ALA A 355 24.74 -0.94 -11.69
CA ALA A 355 23.73 -1.81 -12.28
C ALA A 355 22.49 -1.98 -11.36
N PHE A 356 22.68 -1.99 -10.02
CA PHE A 356 21.57 -2.03 -9.08
C PHE A 356 20.77 -0.72 -9.13
N VAL A 357 21.46 0.42 -9.09
CA VAL A 357 20.84 1.75 -9.20
C VAL A 357 20.06 1.88 -10.50
N ALA A 358 20.67 1.46 -11.62
CA ALA A 358 20.02 1.50 -12.93
C ALA A 358 18.73 0.65 -12.95
N ALA A 359 18.75 -0.54 -12.33
CA ALA A 359 17.58 -1.39 -12.23
C ALA A 359 16.48 -0.76 -11.35
N MET A 360 16.84 -0.20 -10.20
CA MET A 360 15.87 0.43 -9.31
C MET A 360 15.30 1.72 -9.89
N ASP A 361 16.06 2.46 -10.66
CA ASP A 361 15.64 3.68 -11.36
C ASP A 361 14.78 3.40 -12.61
N ASP A 362 14.77 2.16 -13.10
CA ASP A 362 13.96 1.69 -14.24
C ASP A 362 12.67 0.98 -13.73
N ASP A 363 11.70 1.76 -13.33
CA ASP A 363 10.37 1.28 -12.91
C ASP A 363 10.44 0.22 -11.79
N LEU A 364 11.41 0.35 -10.88
CA LEU A 364 11.68 -0.63 -9.82
C LEU A 364 11.88 -2.05 -10.38
N ASN A 365 12.77 -2.20 -11.33
CA ASN A 365 13.10 -3.50 -11.94
C ASN A 365 13.81 -4.41 -10.93
N VAL A 366 13.03 -4.96 -10.00
CA VAL A 366 13.52 -5.84 -8.92
C VAL A 366 14.20 -7.10 -9.45
N ALA A 367 13.84 -7.58 -10.64
CA ALA A 367 14.50 -8.74 -11.24
C ALA A 367 15.94 -8.41 -11.63
N GLY A 368 16.18 -7.23 -12.23
CA GLY A 368 17.53 -6.71 -12.51
C GLY A 368 18.32 -6.48 -11.23
N ALA A 369 17.69 -5.88 -10.21
CA ALA A 369 18.30 -5.67 -8.89
C ALA A 369 18.72 -6.98 -8.22
N LEU A 370 17.92 -8.03 -8.27
CA LEU A 370 18.23 -9.36 -7.75
C LEU A 370 19.40 -10.02 -8.48
N ALA A 371 19.54 -9.82 -9.80
CA ALA A 371 20.70 -10.34 -10.54
C ALA A 371 22.01 -9.77 -9.97
N VAL A 372 22.07 -8.47 -9.72
CA VAL A 372 23.22 -7.80 -9.09
C VAL A 372 23.46 -8.32 -7.67
N LEU A 373 22.41 -8.49 -6.88
CA LEU A 373 22.47 -9.08 -5.53
C LEU A 373 23.14 -10.48 -5.57
N HIS A 374 22.76 -11.32 -6.54
CA HIS A 374 23.36 -12.66 -6.69
C HIS A 374 24.83 -12.62 -7.11
N GLU A 375 25.26 -11.64 -7.91
CA GLU A 375 26.67 -11.44 -8.26
C GLU A 375 27.50 -11.12 -7.01
N HIS A 376 27.02 -10.18 -6.17
CA HIS A 376 27.67 -9.82 -4.91
C HIS A 376 27.64 -10.95 -3.88
N LEU A 377 26.56 -11.70 -3.79
CA LEU A 377 26.50 -12.93 -2.97
C LEU A 377 27.58 -13.93 -3.39
N LYS A 378 27.77 -14.15 -4.70
CA LYS A 378 28.81 -15.02 -5.23
C LYS A 378 30.22 -14.51 -4.90
N ALA A 379 30.47 -13.20 -5.08
CA ALA A 379 31.74 -12.56 -4.76
C ALA A 379 32.05 -12.69 -3.25
N GLY A 380 31.06 -12.43 -2.39
CA GLY A 380 31.21 -12.56 -0.93
C GLY A 380 31.51 -14.00 -0.48
N ASN A 381 30.84 -15.01 -1.07
CA ASN A 381 31.15 -16.40 -0.79
C ASN A 381 32.57 -16.80 -1.27
N ALA A 382 33.04 -16.23 -2.39
CA ALA A 382 34.41 -16.43 -2.85
C ALA A 382 35.45 -15.81 -1.89
N ALA A 383 35.17 -14.59 -1.38
CA ALA A 383 36.00 -13.94 -0.37
C ALA A 383 36.07 -14.75 0.94
N LEU A 384 34.93 -15.29 1.41
CA LEU A 384 34.86 -16.19 2.58
C LEU A 384 35.73 -17.41 2.36
N ALA A 385 35.66 -18.05 1.20
CA ALA A 385 36.46 -19.23 0.88
C ALA A 385 37.98 -18.95 0.80
N ALA A 386 38.33 -17.72 0.39
CA ALA A 386 39.74 -17.28 0.31
C ALA A 386 40.28 -16.73 1.64
N GLY A 387 39.47 -16.56 2.68
CA GLY A 387 39.86 -15.91 3.94
C GLY A 387 40.15 -14.41 3.79
N ASP A 388 39.62 -13.75 2.74
CA ASP A 388 39.78 -12.33 2.51
C ASP A 388 38.75 -11.53 3.35
N VAL A 389 39.12 -11.24 4.61
CA VAL A 389 38.27 -10.51 5.58
C VAL A 389 37.79 -9.16 5.05
N SER A 390 38.65 -8.43 4.38
CA SER A 390 38.30 -7.11 3.81
C SER A 390 37.29 -7.24 2.68
N GLY A 391 37.46 -8.26 1.82
CA GLY A 391 36.51 -8.58 0.76
C GLY A 391 35.16 -9.03 1.33
N VAL A 392 35.17 -9.89 2.36
CA VAL A 392 33.96 -10.33 3.06
C VAL A 392 33.17 -9.14 3.63
N TYR A 393 33.87 -8.23 4.33
CA TYR A 393 33.22 -7.04 4.90
C TYR A 393 32.57 -6.15 3.84
N ARG A 394 33.32 -5.86 2.76
CA ARG A 394 32.81 -5.06 1.65
C ARG A 394 31.55 -5.67 1.02
N GLU A 395 31.60 -6.96 0.72
CA GLU A 395 30.44 -7.64 0.11
C GLU A 395 29.25 -7.77 1.09
N GLN A 396 29.52 -7.93 2.40
CA GLN A 396 28.48 -7.85 3.44
C GLN A 396 27.74 -6.51 3.39
N VAL A 397 28.48 -5.40 3.37
CA VAL A 397 27.90 -4.04 3.30
C VAL A 397 27.03 -3.90 2.06
N LEU A 398 27.55 -4.24 0.88
CA LEU A 398 26.82 -4.11 -0.39
C LEU A 398 25.55 -4.97 -0.43
N VAL A 399 25.67 -6.26 -0.07
CA VAL A 399 24.52 -7.19 -0.06
C VAL A 399 23.45 -6.72 0.91
N ARG A 400 23.82 -6.35 2.15
CA ARG A 400 22.87 -5.85 3.13
C ARG A 400 22.22 -4.54 2.69
N SER A 401 22.98 -3.60 2.14
CA SER A 401 22.47 -2.31 1.65
C SER A 401 21.43 -2.48 0.54
N MET A 402 21.69 -3.38 -0.41
CA MET A 402 20.73 -3.68 -1.49
C MET A 402 19.49 -4.43 -0.98
N LEU A 403 19.65 -5.37 -0.04
CA LEU A 403 18.53 -6.07 0.59
C LEU A 403 17.68 -5.14 1.45
N ASP A 404 18.28 -4.16 2.12
CA ASP A 404 17.56 -3.16 2.94
C ASP A 404 16.61 -2.30 2.10
N VAL A 405 17.01 -1.94 0.87
CA VAL A 405 16.12 -1.25 -0.10
C VAL A 405 14.86 -2.09 -0.38
N LEU A 406 14.97 -3.42 -0.40
CA LEU A 406 13.84 -4.32 -0.57
C LEU A 406 13.12 -4.66 0.77
N GLY A 407 13.67 -4.18 1.90
CA GLY A 407 13.22 -4.50 3.25
C GLY A 407 13.47 -5.96 3.64
N LEU A 408 14.57 -6.55 3.14
CA LEU A 408 14.91 -7.97 3.26
C LEU A 408 16.27 -8.24 3.94
N ASP A 409 16.93 -7.20 4.53
CA ASP A 409 18.24 -7.37 5.18
C ASP A 409 18.16 -8.36 6.37
N PRO A 410 18.85 -9.51 6.31
CA PRO A 410 18.78 -10.53 7.35
C PRO A 410 19.27 -10.07 8.73
N ALA A 411 20.12 -9.05 8.77
CA ALA A 411 20.65 -8.52 10.02
C ALA A 411 19.90 -7.29 10.53
N SER A 412 18.79 -6.89 9.86
CA SER A 412 17.87 -5.88 10.39
C SER A 412 17.17 -6.38 11.65
N ASP A 413 16.70 -5.47 12.51
CA ASP A 413 15.94 -5.83 13.73
C ASP A 413 14.70 -6.68 13.40
N GLN A 414 14.06 -6.42 12.24
CA GLN A 414 12.90 -7.14 11.76
C GLN A 414 13.15 -8.62 11.48
N TRP A 415 14.32 -8.98 10.89
CA TRP A 415 14.55 -10.32 10.38
C TRP A 415 15.66 -11.09 11.10
N ARG A 416 16.45 -10.44 11.95
CA ARG A 416 17.60 -11.00 12.65
C ARG A 416 17.30 -12.33 13.36
N GLY A 417 16.15 -12.41 14.05
CA GLY A 417 15.72 -13.63 14.73
C GLY A 417 15.41 -14.77 13.77
N GLN A 418 14.82 -14.46 12.61
CA GLN A 418 14.50 -15.44 11.58
C GLN A 418 15.76 -15.91 10.81
N ALA A 419 16.78 -15.07 10.74
CA ALA A 419 18.08 -15.37 10.15
C ALA A 419 19.04 -16.14 11.09
N GLY A 420 18.67 -16.36 12.36
CA GLY A 420 19.54 -16.99 13.36
C GLY A 420 20.77 -16.13 13.72
N ILE A 421 20.74 -14.82 13.42
CA ILE A 421 21.80 -13.87 13.77
C ILE A 421 21.54 -13.37 15.20
N GLY A 422 22.52 -13.51 16.10
CA GLY A 422 22.39 -13.08 17.50
C GLY A 422 22.06 -11.60 17.65
N ALA A 423 21.54 -11.17 18.82
CA ALA A 423 21.18 -9.78 19.07
C ALA A 423 22.38 -8.86 18.84
N GLY A 424 22.23 -7.88 17.94
CA GLY A 424 23.22 -6.82 17.74
C GLY A 424 23.28 -5.85 18.92
N ALA A 425 24.23 -4.93 18.90
CA ALA A 425 24.42 -3.92 19.97
C ALA A 425 23.16 -3.02 20.20
N SER A 426 22.26 -2.90 19.22
CA SER A 426 20.97 -2.20 19.34
C SER A 426 19.87 -3.04 20.02
N GLY A 427 20.02 -4.37 20.06
CA GLY A 427 19.02 -5.27 20.67
C GLY A 427 18.92 -5.16 22.20
N ALA A 428 19.93 -4.61 22.86
CA ALA A 428 19.88 -4.38 24.29
C ALA A 428 18.82 -3.32 24.69
N ALA A 429 18.67 -2.25 23.91
CA ALA A 429 17.67 -1.20 24.16
C ALA A 429 16.23 -1.67 23.85
N ALA A 430 16.05 -2.53 22.81
CA ALA A 430 14.76 -3.13 22.47
C ALA A 430 14.31 -4.15 23.52
N ALA A 431 15.24 -4.92 24.09
CA ALA A 431 14.95 -5.85 25.17
C ALA A 431 14.54 -5.13 26.46
N GLU A 432 15.12 -3.97 26.77
CA GLU A 432 14.71 -3.13 27.91
C GLU A 432 13.31 -2.55 27.70
N HIS A 433 12.95 -2.10 26.50
CA HIS A 433 11.59 -1.62 26.18
C HIS A 433 10.54 -2.73 26.30
N SER A 434 10.83 -3.91 25.79
CA SER A 434 9.96 -5.10 25.93
C SER A 434 9.78 -5.53 27.40
N ALA A 435 10.82 -5.42 28.20
CA ALA A 435 10.75 -5.71 29.63
C ALA A 435 9.92 -4.66 30.40
N LEU A 436 10.01 -3.38 30.01
CA LEU A 436 9.20 -2.30 30.57
C LEU A 436 7.72 -2.45 30.19
N ASP A 437 7.41 -2.84 28.94
CA ASP A 437 6.05 -3.12 28.49
C ASP A 437 5.45 -4.36 29.20
N ALA A 438 6.24 -5.39 29.45
CA ALA A 438 5.83 -6.57 30.21
C ALA A 438 5.57 -6.21 31.69
N LEU A 439 6.42 -5.35 32.28
CA LEU A 439 6.23 -4.84 33.63
C LEU A 439 4.98 -3.95 33.76
N ALA A 440 4.75 -3.09 32.77
CA ALA A 440 3.56 -2.23 32.70
C ALA A 440 2.27 -3.04 32.59
N ARG A 441 2.27 -4.15 31.85
CA ARG A 441 1.11 -5.07 31.78
C ARG A 441 0.88 -5.79 33.12
N ALA A 442 1.94 -6.27 33.76
CA ALA A 442 1.85 -6.96 35.06
C ALA A 442 1.40 -6.07 36.22
N VAL A 443 1.49 -4.75 36.08
CA VAL A 443 1.02 -3.77 37.09
C VAL A 443 -0.46 -3.40 36.85
N LEU A 444 -1.00 -3.67 35.66
CA LEU A 444 -2.40 -3.38 35.28
C LEU A 444 -3.34 -4.59 35.42
N GLU A 445 -2.81 -5.79 35.71
CA GLU A 445 -3.54 -6.99 36.16
C GLU A 445 -3.57 -7.06 37.69
#